data_83037cf8bd98e7d71a45cf60abf54bd4
#
_entry.id   83037cf8bd98e7d71a45cf60abf54bd4
#
_cell.length_a   1.000
_cell.length_b   1.000
_cell.length_c   1.000
_cell.angle_alpha   90.00
_cell.angle_beta   90.00
_cell.angle_gamma   90.00
#
_symmetry.space_group_name_H-M   'P 1'
#
loop_
_entity.id
_entity.type
_entity.pdbx_description
1 polymer ?
#
loop_
_entity_poly.entity_id
_entity_poly.type
_entity_poly.pdbx_seq_one_letter_code
_entity_poly.pdbx_strand_id
1 'polypeptide(L)'
;MMMKHFVYGNEISTNTLKETKSIIFGGGCFWGLEKKFWELSGVVLTSVGYSGGKTENPSYEEVCSGFTDHVEVVKVDYKPNDIELKDLLRVFWEAHDPTQGMRQGNDIGSQYRSVVFIEDEADRDVVELSLNLFQEELYNNNFGTITTEISITEKYFLAEEYHQQYLAKNPNGYCGLGGTGCKLKI
;
A
#
# COMPACT_ATOMS: atom_id res chain seq x y z
N MET A 1 16.20 8.54 18.09
CA MET A 1 16.93 8.75 16.81
C MET A 1 15.86 8.69 15.73
N MET A 2 15.78 9.66 14.80
CA MET A 2 14.77 9.63 13.75
C MET A 2 15.17 8.59 12.70
N MET A 3 14.19 7.78 12.23
CA MET A 3 14.43 6.77 11.21
C MET A 3 14.76 7.44 9.87
N LYS A 4 15.72 6.89 9.13
CA LYS A 4 16.05 7.36 7.78
C LYS A 4 15.65 6.34 6.75
N HIS A 5 15.08 6.82 5.66
CA HIS A 5 14.74 5.98 4.51
C HIS A 5 16.02 5.41 3.89
N PHE A 6 16.11 4.09 3.84
CA PHE A 6 17.35 3.40 3.43
C PHE A 6 17.75 3.67 1.97
N VAL A 7 16.76 3.88 1.10
CA VAL A 7 16.99 4.12 -0.34
C VAL A 7 17.22 5.61 -0.64
N TYR A 8 16.40 6.50 -0.04
CA TYR A 8 16.43 7.94 -0.36
C TYR A 8 17.31 8.77 0.58
N GLY A 9 17.58 8.27 1.79
CA GLY A 9 18.43 8.94 2.79
C GLY A 9 17.76 10.05 3.61
N ASN A 10 16.53 10.47 3.27
CA ASN A 10 15.73 11.45 4.02
C ASN A 10 15.08 10.83 5.27
N GLU A 11 14.61 11.68 6.17
CA GLU A 11 13.88 11.24 7.37
C GLU A 11 12.52 10.65 6.99
N ILE A 12 12.16 9.53 7.65
CA ILE A 12 10.82 8.97 7.57
C ILE A 12 9.91 9.76 8.49
N SER A 13 8.84 10.31 7.94
CA SER A 13 7.82 11.08 8.64
C SER A 13 6.45 10.44 8.47
N THR A 14 5.64 10.46 9.52
CA THR A 14 4.22 10.10 9.43
C THR A 14 3.38 11.22 8.82
N ASN A 15 3.87 12.45 8.88
CA ASN A 15 3.21 13.61 8.26
C ASN A 15 3.59 13.72 6.80
N THR A 16 2.62 14.11 5.97
CA THR A 16 2.85 14.41 4.54
C THR A 16 3.87 15.53 4.39
N LEU A 17 4.83 15.34 3.50
CA LEU A 17 5.89 16.31 3.24
C LEU A 17 5.32 17.56 2.54
N LYS A 18 6.03 18.70 2.63
CA LYS A 18 5.64 19.92 1.93
C LYS A 18 5.65 19.70 0.42
N GLU A 19 4.67 20.28 -0.27
CA GLU A 19 4.52 20.21 -1.73
C GLU A 19 4.34 18.78 -2.27
N THR A 20 3.91 17.84 -1.42
CA THR A 20 3.56 16.47 -1.80
C THR A 20 2.10 16.17 -1.48
N LYS A 21 1.58 15.13 -2.10
CA LYS A 21 0.37 14.42 -1.70
C LYS A 21 0.77 13.08 -1.09
N SER A 22 -0.14 12.49 -0.35
CA SER A 22 0.05 11.19 0.27
C SER A 22 -1.15 10.28 0.03
N ILE A 23 -0.89 8.99 -0.10
CA ILE A 23 -1.89 7.93 -0.20
C ILE A 23 -1.35 6.67 0.47
N ILE A 24 -2.23 5.82 0.99
CA ILE A 24 -1.85 4.61 1.71
C ILE A 24 -2.45 3.40 1.01
N PHE A 25 -1.62 2.38 0.76
CA PHE A 25 -1.99 1.15 0.08
C PHE A 25 -1.70 -0.07 0.95
N GLY A 26 -2.64 -1.02 1.00
CA GLY A 26 -2.42 -2.36 1.50
C GLY A 26 -2.76 -3.40 0.43
N GLY A 27 -1.91 -4.39 0.23
CA GLY A 27 -2.09 -5.40 -0.81
C GLY A 27 -1.22 -6.63 -0.56
N GLY A 28 -1.34 -7.23 0.64
CA GLY A 28 -0.48 -8.32 1.12
C GLY A 28 0.69 -7.83 1.94
N CYS A 29 1.74 -8.63 2.04
CA CYS A 29 2.96 -8.25 2.74
C CYS A 29 3.52 -6.92 2.22
N PHE A 30 3.69 -5.95 3.11
CA PHE A 30 4.09 -4.59 2.76
C PHE A 30 5.53 -4.47 2.22
N TRP A 31 6.41 -5.45 2.41
CA TRP A 31 7.79 -5.41 1.92
C TRP A 31 7.87 -5.33 0.39
N GLY A 32 7.12 -6.20 -0.28
CA GLY A 32 7.09 -6.24 -1.75
C GLY A 32 6.38 -5.03 -2.33
N LEU A 33 5.27 -4.62 -1.70
CA LEU A 33 4.48 -3.48 -2.14
C LEU A 33 5.27 -2.17 -1.99
N GLU A 34 5.97 -1.96 -0.87
CA GLU A 34 6.81 -0.79 -0.67
C GLU A 34 7.87 -0.66 -1.77
N LYS A 35 8.51 -1.79 -2.13
CA LYS A 35 9.51 -1.82 -3.20
C LYS A 35 8.95 -1.29 -4.52
N LYS A 36 7.73 -1.67 -4.89
CA LYS A 36 7.10 -1.19 -6.12
C LYS A 36 6.96 0.33 -6.18
N PHE A 37 6.73 0.96 -5.02
CA PHE A 37 6.54 2.41 -4.97
C PHE A 37 7.85 3.18 -4.91
N TRP A 38 8.85 2.77 -4.14
CA TRP A 38 10.11 3.52 -4.09
C TRP A 38 10.91 3.48 -5.40
N GLU A 39 10.59 2.58 -6.33
CA GLU A 39 11.19 2.49 -7.66
C GLU A 39 10.58 3.50 -8.64
N LEU A 40 9.49 4.20 -8.28
CA LEU A 40 8.80 5.14 -9.16
C LEU A 40 9.42 6.55 -9.08
N SER A 41 9.70 7.12 -10.26
CA SER A 41 10.05 8.53 -10.34
C SER A 41 8.85 9.40 -9.93
N GLY A 42 9.08 10.42 -9.10
CA GLY A 42 8.04 11.28 -8.54
C GLY A 42 7.57 10.86 -7.14
N VAL A 43 7.80 9.63 -6.71
CA VAL A 43 7.70 9.22 -5.31
C VAL A 43 8.92 9.75 -4.56
N VAL A 44 8.70 10.40 -3.42
CA VAL A 44 9.76 11.07 -2.65
C VAL A 44 9.99 10.48 -1.27
N LEU A 45 9.00 9.75 -0.75
CA LEU A 45 9.12 9.00 0.49
C LEU A 45 8.15 7.82 0.46
N THR A 46 8.60 6.67 0.96
CA THR A 46 7.74 5.55 1.34
C THR A 46 7.97 5.21 2.79
N SER A 47 6.98 4.64 3.42
CA SER A 47 7.13 3.99 4.73
C SER A 47 6.11 2.87 4.86
N VAL A 48 6.47 1.85 5.63
CA VAL A 48 5.53 0.78 5.97
C VAL A 48 4.98 0.98 7.37
N GLY A 49 3.74 0.56 7.57
CA GLY A 49 3.05 0.76 8.82
C GLY A 49 1.75 -0.01 8.92
N TYR A 50 0.95 0.36 9.90
CA TYR A 50 -0.32 -0.27 10.24
C TYR A 50 -1.43 0.78 10.25
N SER A 51 -2.57 0.46 9.63
CA SER A 51 -3.72 1.38 9.54
C SER A 51 -5.04 0.62 9.45
N GLY A 52 -6.17 1.29 9.65
CA GLY A 52 -7.52 0.74 9.50
C GLY A 52 -7.98 -0.15 10.66
N GLY A 53 -7.19 -0.32 11.71
CA GLY A 53 -7.53 -1.14 12.88
C GLY A 53 -8.05 -0.35 14.06
N LYS A 54 -8.23 -1.03 15.20
CA LYS A 54 -8.92 -0.52 16.40
C LYS A 54 -7.98 -0.10 17.52
N THR A 55 -6.71 -0.53 17.48
CA THR A 55 -5.75 -0.31 18.56
C THR A 55 -4.81 0.86 18.24
N GLU A 56 -4.29 1.49 19.30
CA GLU A 56 -3.28 2.54 19.19
C GLU A 56 -1.88 1.93 19.24
N ASN A 57 -0.98 2.43 18.37
CA ASN A 57 0.43 2.04 18.32
C ASN A 57 0.66 0.51 18.39
N PRO A 58 0.02 -0.28 17.51
CA PRO A 58 0.16 -1.73 17.56
C PRO A 58 1.59 -2.16 17.22
N SER A 59 2.05 -3.23 17.86
CA SER A 59 3.26 -3.92 17.43
C SER A 59 2.97 -4.88 16.28
N TYR A 60 4.01 -5.31 15.57
CA TYR A 60 3.90 -6.32 14.51
C TYR A 60 3.24 -7.62 15.02
N GLU A 61 3.63 -8.09 16.20
CA GLU A 61 3.08 -9.30 16.79
C GLU A 61 1.57 -9.18 17.07
N GLU A 62 1.12 -8.02 17.56
CA GLU A 62 -0.31 -7.75 17.78
C GLU A 62 -1.08 -7.71 16.45
N VAL A 63 -0.54 -7.09 15.41
CA VAL A 63 -1.17 -7.09 14.08
C VAL A 63 -1.26 -8.50 13.52
N CYS A 64 -0.20 -9.31 13.62
CA CYS A 64 -0.18 -10.70 13.19
C CYS A 64 -1.15 -11.59 13.95
N SER A 65 -1.54 -11.22 15.17
CA SER A 65 -2.55 -11.96 15.95
C SER A 65 -3.96 -11.90 15.33
N GLY A 66 -4.21 -10.93 14.43
CA GLY A 66 -5.50 -10.70 13.78
C GLY A 66 -6.55 -10.00 14.65
N PHE A 67 -6.26 -9.70 15.94
CA PHE A 67 -7.22 -9.05 16.83
C PHE A 67 -7.29 -7.54 16.71
N THR A 68 -6.28 -6.91 16.11
CA THR A 68 -6.20 -5.46 16.01
C THR A 68 -7.00 -4.88 14.84
N ASP A 69 -7.38 -5.71 13.86
CA ASP A 69 -7.96 -5.34 12.56
C ASP A 69 -7.07 -4.41 11.71
N HIS A 70 -5.84 -4.11 12.12
CA HIS A 70 -4.92 -3.34 11.31
C HIS A 70 -4.49 -4.10 10.06
N VAL A 71 -4.24 -3.33 8.99
CA VAL A 71 -3.66 -3.81 7.74
C VAL A 71 -2.20 -3.42 7.70
N GLU A 72 -1.36 -4.30 7.15
CA GLU A 72 -0.02 -3.94 6.69
C GLU A 72 -0.14 -3.00 5.48
N VAL A 73 0.36 -1.80 5.61
CA VAL A 73 0.20 -0.77 4.58
C VAL A 73 1.51 -0.07 4.24
N VAL A 74 1.53 0.51 3.05
CA VAL A 74 2.58 1.40 2.55
C VAL A 74 2.01 2.79 2.40
N LYS A 75 2.58 3.76 3.12
CA LYS A 75 2.33 5.18 2.89
C LYS A 75 3.28 5.67 1.81
N VAL A 76 2.73 6.37 0.82
CA VAL A 76 3.46 6.89 -0.34
C VAL A 76 3.29 8.39 -0.42
N ASP A 77 4.37 9.15 -0.20
CA ASP A 77 4.40 10.58 -0.46
C ASP A 77 4.99 10.83 -1.86
N TYR A 78 4.28 11.57 -2.69
CA TYR A 78 4.63 11.80 -4.08
C TYR A 78 4.43 13.25 -4.49
N LYS A 79 5.16 13.70 -5.51
CA LYS A 79 4.99 15.02 -6.10
C LYS A 79 3.96 14.94 -7.23
N PRO A 80 2.79 15.58 -7.11
CA PRO A 80 1.72 15.47 -8.12
C PRO A 80 2.09 16.10 -9.47
N ASN A 81 3.14 16.94 -9.52
CA ASN A 81 3.67 17.47 -10.77
C ASN A 81 4.61 16.50 -11.52
N ASP A 82 5.14 15.48 -10.84
CA ASP A 82 6.11 14.52 -11.37
C ASP A 82 5.48 13.16 -11.67
N ILE A 83 4.44 12.78 -10.91
CA ILE A 83 3.68 11.53 -11.06
C ILE A 83 2.22 11.75 -10.66
N GLU A 84 1.29 11.23 -11.44
CA GLU A 84 -0.13 11.36 -11.14
C GLU A 84 -0.62 10.21 -10.22
N LEU A 85 -1.70 10.45 -9.47
CA LEU A 85 -2.32 9.43 -8.61
C LEU A 85 -2.70 8.16 -9.41
N LYS A 86 -3.18 8.33 -10.65
CA LYS A 86 -3.53 7.18 -11.51
C LYS A 86 -2.34 6.25 -11.81
N ASP A 87 -1.11 6.76 -11.82
CA ASP A 87 0.08 5.94 -12.05
C ASP A 87 0.43 5.11 -10.81
N LEU A 88 0.23 5.66 -9.60
CA LEU A 88 0.35 4.92 -8.36
C LEU A 88 -0.73 3.82 -8.26
N LEU A 89 -1.98 4.16 -8.61
CA LEU A 89 -3.09 3.21 -8.65
C LEU A 89 -2.84 2.07 -9.65
N ARG A 90 -2.26 2.38 -10.82
CA ARG A 90 -1.88 1.34 -11.78
C ARG A 90 -0.89 0.35 -11.17
N VAL A 91 0.15 0.84 -10.51
CA VAL A 91 1.13 -0.03 -9.84
C VAL A 91 0.47 -0.86 -8.74
N PHE A 92 -0.41 -0.26 -7.93
CA PHE A 92 -1.14 -0.95 -6.88
C PHE A 92 -2.00 -2.10 -7.43
N TRP A 93 -2.89 -1.81 -8.39
CA TRP A 93 -3.81 -2.81 -8.96
C TRP A 93 -3.07 -3.94 -9.66
N GLU A 94 -1.96 -3.64 -10.34
CA GLU A 94 -1.18 -4.64 -11.08
C GLU A 94 -0.23 -5.46 -10.20
N ALA A 95 0.08 -5.00 -8.99
CA ALA A 95 1.05 -5.65 -8.11
C ALA A 95 0.48 -6.85 -7.33
N HIS A 96 -0.83 -6.92 -7.11
CA HIS A 96 -1.46 -7.93 -6.28
C HIS A 96 -2.77 -8.43 -6.90
N ASP A 97 -3.37 -9.44 -6.29
CA ASP A 97 -4.73 -9.90 -6.65
C ASP A 97 -5.74 -9.30 -5.65
N PRO A 98 -6.53 -8.29 -6.04
CA PRO A 98 -7.46 -7.62 -5.13
C PRO A 98 -8.75 -8.40 -4.87
N THR A 99 -8.88 -9.62 -5.37
CA THR A 99 -10.10 -10.45 -5.24
C THR A 99 -10.05 -11.45 -4.10
N GLN A 100 -8.94 -11.52 -3.35
CA GLN A 100 -8.67 -12.61 -2.40
C GLN A 100 -9.26 -12.39 -0.99
N GLY A 101 -9.90 -11.28 -0.69
CA GLY A 101 -10.45 -11.00 0.64
C GLY A 101 -9.36 -10.84 1.70
N MET A 102 -9.47 -11.57 2.80
CA MET A 102 -8.52 -11.51 3.93
C MET A 102 -7.26 -12.33 3.69
N ARG A 103 -6.64 -12.14 2.52
CA ARG A 103 -5.50 -12.93 2.08
C ARG A 103 -4.81 -12.26 0.89
N GLN A 104 -3.51 -12.53 0.72
CA GLN A 104 -2.79 -12.31 -0.54
C GLN A 104 -1.78 -13.43 -0.76
N GLY A 105 -2.02 -14.26 -1.79
CA GLY A 105 -1.15 -15.39 -2.09
C GLY A 105 -1.06 -16.39 -0.94
N ASN A 106 0.14 -16.61 -0.41
CA ASN A 106 0.39 -17.50 0.73
C ASN A 106 0.14 -16.82 2.09
N ASP A 107 0.03 -15.50 2.13
CA ASP A 107 -0.17 -14.74 3.36
C ASP A 107 -1.66 -14.68 3.69
N ILE A 108 -2.08 -15.35 4.77
CA ILE A 108 -3.47 -15.50 5.20
C ILE A 108 -3.69 -14.68 6.47
N GLY A 109 -4.69 -13.79 6.46
CA GLY A 109 -5.07 -12.97 7.59
C GLY A 109 -5.61 -11.61 7.16
N SER A 110 -6.39 -10.97 8.05
CA SER A 110 -7.00 -9.65 7.80
C SER A 110 -5.95 -8.54 7.57
N GLN A 111 -4.75 -8.70 8.14
CA GLN A 111 -3.63 -7.77 7.95
C GLN A 111 -3.12 -7.71 6.49
N TYR A 112 -3.42 -8.71 5.67
CA TYR A 112 -3.00 -8.79 4.28
C TYR A 112 -4.10 -8.44 3.27
N ARG A 113 -5.26 -7.95 3.74
CA ARG A 113 -6.37 -7.55 2.86
C ARG A 113 -6.00 -6.35 1.99
N SER A 114 -6.67 -6.25 0.87
CA SER A 114 -6.50 -5.14 -0.07
C SER A 114 -7.21 -3.87 0.43
N VAL A 115 -6.50 -2.75 0.53
CA VAL A 115 -7.07 -1.45 0.94
C VAL A 115 -6.43 -0.29 0.19
N VAL A 116 -7.20 0.78 -0.01
CA VAL A 116 -6.72 2.11 -0.38
C VAL A 116 -7.28 3.09 0.64
N PHE A 117 -6.41 3.71 1.43
CA PHE A 117 -6.79 4.77 2.35
C PHE A 117 -6.36 6.11 1.76
N ILE A 118 -7.33 6.98 1.56
CA ILE A 118 -7.14 8.34 1.02
C ILE A 118 -7.03 9.33 2.19
N GLU A 119 -6.16 10.32 2.06
CA GLU A 119 -6.04 11.43 3.01
C GLU A 119 -6.91 12.64 2.59
N ASP A 120 -7.17 12.77 1.28
CA ASP A 120 -7.98 13.84 0.69
C ASP A 120 -9.20 13.24 -0.04
N GLU A 121 -10.40 13.63 0.37
CA GLU A 121 -11.65 13.18 -0.29
C GLU A 121 -11.70 13.54 -1.78
N ALA A 122 -10.97 14.57 -2.22
CA ALA A 122 -10.87 14.91 -3.62
C ALA A 122 -10.22 13.82 -4.50
N ASP A 123 -9.48 12.90 -3.90
CA ASP A 123 -8.85 11.80 -4.62
C ASP A 123 -9.79 10.58 -4.80
N ARG A 124 -10.97 10.55 -4.12
CA ARG A 124 -11.92 9.42 -4.15
C ARG A 124 -12.39 9.05 -5.54
N ASP A 125 -12.80 10.03 -6.33
CA ASP A 125 -13.35 9.79 -7.67
C ASP A 125 -12.33 9.08 -8.58
N VAL A 126 -11.06 9.46 -8.48
CA VAL A 126 -9.97 8.83 -9.26
C VAL A 126 -9.73 7.39 -8.80
N VAL A 127 -9.75 7.15 -7.48
CA VAL A 127 -9.58 5.80 -6.91
C VAL A 127 -10.74 4.89 -7.34
N GLU A 128 -11.98 5.35 -7.21
CA GLU A 128 -13.17 4.56 -7.58
C GLU A 128 -13.26 4.32 -9.11
N LEU A 129 -12.87 5.31 -9.92
CA LEU A 129 -12.77 5.11 -11.37
C LEU A 129 -11.74 4.02 -11.69
N SER A 130 -10.57 4.06 -11.07
CA SER A 130 -9.52 3.07 -11.29
C SER A 130 -9.96 1.66 -10.89
N LEU A 131 -10.71 1.53 -9.76
CA LEU A 131 -11.30 0.27 -9.31
C LEU A 131 -12.26 -0.28 -10.36
N ASN A 132 -13.18 0.54 -10.86
CA ASN A 132 -14.19 0.10 -11.83
C ASN A 132 -13.54 -0.36 -13.13
N LEU A 133 -12.56 0.37 -13.65
CA LEU A 133 -11.82 0.00 -14.85
C LEU A 133 -11.03 -1.31 -14.65
N PHE A 134 -10.40 -1.49 -13.49
CA PHE A 134 -9.66 -2.71 -13.21
C PHE A 134 -10.59 -3.90 -12.97
N GLN A 135 -11.77 -3.68 -12.37
CA GLN A 135 -12.79 -4.72 -12.21
C GLN A 135 -13.28 -5.25 -13.56
N GLU A 136 -13.50 -4.39 -14.54
CA GLU A 136 -13.87 -4.81 -15.90
C GLU A 136 -12.78 -5.69 -16.53
N GLU A 137 -11.52 -5.29 -16.39
CA GLU A 137 -10.38 -6.07 -16.89
C GLU A 137 -10.27 -7.43 -16.18
N LEU A 138 -10.48 -7.48 -14.87
CA LEU A 138 -10.49 -8.71 -14.09
C LEU A 138 -11.61 -9.67 -14.57
N TYR A 139 -12.83 -9.18 -14.78
CA TYR A 139 -13.93 -10.00 -15.27
C TYR A 139 -13.67 -10.56 -16.67
N ASN A 140 -13.07 -9.76 -17.56
CA ASN A 140 -12.68 -10.19 -18.90
C ASN A 140 -11.63 -11.31 -18.87
N ASN A 141 -10.89 -11.43 -17.76
CA ASN A 141 -9.86 -12.47 -17.54
C ASN A 141 -10.31 -13.57 -16.56
N ASN A 142 -11.61 -13.69 -16.27
CA ASN A 142 -12.21 -14.69 -15.38
C ASN A 142 -11.76 -14.62 -13.91
N PHE A 143 -11.38 -13.45 -13.42
CA PHE A 143 -11.18 -13.20 -12.00
C PHE A 143 -12.49 -12.81 -11.29
N GLY A 144 -12.47 -12.86 -9.96
CA GLY A 144 -13.61 -12.51 -9.12
C GLY A 144 -13.80 -10.99 -8.94
N THR A 145 -14.68 -10.67 -7.99
CA THR A 145 -14.96 -9.28 -7.61
C THR A 145 -13.84 -8.74 -6.72
N ILE A 146 -13.45 -7.49 -6.96
CA ILE A 146 -12.52 -6.75 -6.10
C ILE A 146 -13.10 -6.63 -4.69
N THR A 147 -12.28 -6.93 -3.70
CA THR A 147 -12.61 -6.82 -2.26
C THR A 147 -11.89 -5.66 -1.57
N THR A 148 -11.24 -4.80 -2.33
CA THR A 148 -10.46 -3.68 -1.81
C THR A 148 -11.37 -2.71 -1.05
N GLU A 149 -10.99 -2.42 0.20
CA GLU A 149 -11.60 -1.36 1.00
C GLU A 149 -11.06 0.00 0.55
N ILE A 150 -11.96 0.97 0.33
CA ILE A 150 -11.61 2.37 0.05
C ILE A 150 -12.23 3.23 1.13
N SER A 151 -11.40 3.89 1.93
CA SER A 151 -11.88 4.77 3.00
C SER A 151 -10.90 5.91 3.27
N ILE A 152 -11.37 6.92 4.03
CA ILE A 152 -10.48 7.94 4.59
C ILE A 152 -9.73 7.30 5.75
N THR A 153 -8.40 7.49 5.79
CA THR A 153 -7.63 7.07 6.96
C THR A 153 -7.62 8.17 8.02
N GLU A 154 -7.86 7.79 9.26
CA GLU A 154 -7.74 8.69 10.40
C GLU A 154 -6.39 8.51 11.12
N LYS A 155 -5.77 7.33 11.02
CA LYS A 155 -4.58 6.97 11.77
C LYS A 155 -3.65 6.07 10.98
N TYR A 156 -2.38 6.44 10.99
CA TYR A 156 -1.29 5.63 10.46
C TYR A 156 -0.22 5.47 11.53
N PHE A 157 0.15 4.25 11.83
CA PHE A 157 1.19 3.90 12.80
C PHE A 157 2.39 3.32 12.05
N LEU A 158 3.55 3.95 12.22
CA LEU A 158 4.78 3.51 11.59
C LEU A 158 5.20 2.14 12.13
N ALA A 159 5.49 1.21 11.25
CA ALA A 159 6.04 -0.08 11.64
C ALA A 159 7.50 0.05 12.09
N GLU A 160 8.00 -0.98 12.75
CA GLU A 160 9.33 -1.04 13.33
C GLU A 160 10.43 -0.81 12.27
N GLU A 161 11.57 -0.26 12.69
CA GLU A 161 12.65 0.15 11.78
C GLU A 161 13.15 -0.99 10.88
N TYR A 162 13.15 -2.22 11.36
CA TYR A 162 13.61 -3.36 10.56
C TYR A 162 12.69 -3.71 9.39
N HIS A 163 11.42 -3.29 9.43
CA HIS A 163 10.48 -3.45 8.31
C HIS A 163 10.66 -2.39 7.22
N GLN A 164 11.12 -1.20 7.58
CA GLN A 164 11.26 -0.10 6.62
C GLN A 164 12.28 -0.44 5.54
N GLN A 165 11.87 -0.35 4.27
CA GLN A 165 12.66 -0.70 3.09
C GLN A 165 13.35 -2.07 3.22
N TYR A 166 12.60 -3.05 3.73
CA TYR A 166 13.13 -4.38 4.06
C TYR A 166 13.85 -5.04 2.88
N LEU A 167 13.29 -5.00 1.67
CA LEU A 167 13.88 -5.62 0.49
C LEU A 167 15.10 -4.85 -0.07
N ALA A 168 15.31 -3.60 0.31
CA ALA A 168 16.56 -2.90 0.01
C ALA A 168 17.68 -3.32 0.96
N LYS A 169 17.35 -3.56 2.24
CA LYS A 169 18.28 -4.08 3.26
C LYS A 169 18.56 -5.58 3.07
N ASN A 170 17.56 -6.32 2.55
CA ASN A 170 17.60 -7.78 2.36
C ASN A 170 17.17 -8.15 0.93
N PRO A 171 18.06 -8.03 -0.09
CA PRO A 171 17.69 -8.23 -1.50
C PRO A 171 17.12 -9.62 -1.84
N ASN A 172 17.44 -10.63 -1.05
CA ASN A 172 16.93 -12.00 -1.18
C ASN A 172 15.78 -12.32 -0.20
N GLY A 173 15.20 -11.28 0.41
CA GLY A 173 14.10 -11.42 1.36
C GLY A 173 12.81 -11.91 0.69
N TYR A 174 11.86 -12.35 1.52
CA TYR A 174 10.56 -12.81 1.05
C TYR A 174 9.78 -11.68 0.35
N CYS A 175 9.22 -12.01 -0.81
CA CYS A 175 8.29 -11.16 -1.55
C CYS A 175 7.09 -12.02 -1.96
N GLY A 176 5.97 -11.86 -1.24
CA GLY A 176 4.70 -12.58 -1.50
C GLY A 176 3.82 -11.96 -2.58
N LEU A 177 4.26 -10.87 -3.22
CA LEU A 177 3.48 -10.21 -4.24
C LEU A 177 3.36 -11.03 -5.52
N GLY A 178 2.13 -11.15 -6.00
CA GLY A 178 1.81 -11.75 -7.27
C GLY A 178 0.54 -11.12 -7.86
N GLY A 179 0.71 -10.34 -8.92
CA GLY A 179 -0.42 -9.75 -9.64
C GLY A 179 -1.19 -10.77 -10.47
N THR A 180 -2.37 -10.38 -10.92
CA THR A 180 -3.25 -11.18 -11.79
C THR A 180 -2.76 -11.26 -13.24
N GLY A 181 -1.81 -10.42 -13.63
CA GLY A 181 -1.38 -10.21 -15.02
C GLY A 181 -2.26 -9.23 -15.79
N CYS A 182 -3.41 -8.85 -15.24
CA CYS A 182 -4.27 -7.82 -15.81
C CYS A 182 -3.61 -6.43 -15.77
N LYS A 183 -4.01 -5.55 -16.69
CA LYS A 183 -3.43 -4.21 -16.84
C LYS A 183 -4.49 -3.13 -16.70
N LEU A 184 -4.23 -2.15 -15.84
CA LEU A 184 -5.10 -0.99 -15.71
C LEU A 184 -4.93 -0.03 -16.89
N LYS A 185 -6.00 0.22 -17.62
CA LYS A 185 -6.08 1.18 -18.72
C LYS A 185 -6.82 2.44 -18.24
N ILE A 186 -6.09 3.41 -17.71
CA ILE A 186 -6.63 4.67 -17.16
C ILE A 186 -5.89 5.87 -17.74
#